data_d4a42a1eabc255189531901d45184ea0
#
_entry.id   d4a42a1eabc255189531901d45184ea0
#
_cell.length_a   1.000
_cell.length_b   1.000
_cell.length_c   1.000
_cell.angle_alpha   90.00
_cell.angle_beta   90.00
_cell.angle_gamma   90.00
#
_symmetry.space_group_name_H-M   'P 1'
#
loop_
_entity.id
_entity.type
_entity.pdbx_description
1 polymer ?
#
loop_
_entity_poly.entity_id
_entity_poly.type
_entity_poly.pdbx_seq_one_letter_code
_entity_poly.pdbx_strand_id
1 'polypeptide(L)'
;MPDASTSRMRWEALLRELEGIRDIYRLDVRQFVWFMRERKLLIVDGFRKYASWLEEEHEGKRYSPATINRKLAAARSRVRYAFKHSKFAADLRRKYQLEEILKSVKLKKIEVMAVPSEKVLDVEEARKLVDETRDRTIRLMVTFLVRTGVRISEMLGLKLTDLGTAKDGLIPVRVTGKAGRQRTIHVKSDFVRRLRKHFHGATWLFEHNGRPYNRVSVTNRIKHEALRVLGKEVSAQNLRHTWAAIQIKRGRSVNAVALLLGHSNPGLTARMYPDAALKPEEAFLDLEKTDGPDGRPVETTK
;
A
#
# COMPACT_ATOMS: atom_id res chain seq x y z
N MET A 1 24.22 31.33 -26.56
CA MET A 1 23.89 31.61 -25.15
C MET A 1 22.38 31.47 -25.03
N PRO A 2 21.83 30.56 -24.24
CA PRO A 2 20.39 30.55 -24.02
C PRO A 2 20.02 31.77 -23.22
N ASP A 3 19.03 32.51 -23.70
CA ASP A 3 18.49 33.72 -23.10
C ASP A 3 18.08 33.51 -21.63
N ALA A 4 18.64 34.29 -20.74
CA ALA A 4 18.35 34.25 -19.29
C ALA A 4 16.86 34.46 -18.98
N SER A 5 16.09 35.06 -19.91
CA SER A 5 14.63 35.25 -19.77
C SER A 5 13.85 33.92 -19.85
N THR A 6 14.41 32.93 -20.53
CA THR A 6 13.81 31.61 -20.71
C THR A 6 13.97 30.70 -19.49
N SER A 7 14.95 31.01 -18.65
CA SER A 7 15.30 30.23 -17.44
C SER A 7 14.43 30.53 -16.22
N ARG A 8 13.75 31.67 -16.23
CA ARG A 8 12.78 32.03 -15.20
C ARG A 8 11.38 31.52 -15.54
N MET A 9 11.24 30.20 -15.68
CA MET A 9 9.93 29.62 -15.41
C MET A 9 9.63 29.98 -13.95
N ARG A 10 8.68 30.89 -13.75
CA ARG A 10 8.40 31.43 -12.42
C ARG A 10 8.01 30.29 -11.50
N TRP A 11 8.87 29.94 -10.58
CA TRP A 11 8.65 28.94 -9.55
C TRP A 11 7.34 29.17 -8.78
N GLU A 12 6.87 30.41 -8.76
CA GLU A 12 5.57 30.80 -8.21
C GLU A 12 4.41 30.11 -8.91
N ALA A 13 4.49 29.83 -10.22
CA ALA A 13 3.48 29.04 -10.91
C ALA A 13 3.53 27.58 -10.50
N LEU A 14 4.71 27.03 -10.18
CA LEU A 14 4.86 25.72 -9.58
C LEU A 14 4.26 25.63 -8.17
N LEU A 15 4.22 26.75 -7.44
CA LEU A 15 3.73 26.81 -6.06
C LEU A 15 2.24 27.09 -5.96
N ARG A 16 1.66 27.88 -6.89
CA ARG A 16 0.26 28.31 -6.82
C ARG A 16 -0.74 27.16 -6.96
N GLU A 17 -0.36 26.07 -7.60
CA GLU A 17 -1.24 24.95 -7.86
C GLU A 17 -0.77 23.66 -7.15
N LEU A 18 -0.70 23.67 -5.82
CA LEU A 18 -0.70 22.46 -5.02
C LEU A 18 -2.08 21.75 -5.06
N GLU A 19 -3.05 22.39 -5.69
CA GLU A 19 -4.35 21.80 -6.02
C GLU A 19 -4.16 20.67 -7.04
N GLY A 20 -4.79 19.53 -6.78
CA GLY A 20 -4.67 18.32 -7.63
C GLY A 20 -3.52 17.37 -7.29
N ILE A 21 -2.60 17.73 -6.39
CA ILE A 21 -1.60 16.77 -5.90
C ILE A 21 -2.21 15.95 -4.77
N ARG A 22 -2.10 14.62 -4.87
CA ARG A 22 -2.49 13.73 -3.76
C ARG A 22 -1.72 14.15 -2.50
N ASP A 23 -2.40 14.24 -1.37
CA ASP A 23 -1.84 14.73 -0.10
C ASP A 23 -0.52 14.06 0.29
N ILE A 24 -0.37 12.78 -0.02
CA ILE A 24 0.85 12.01 0.26
C ILE A 24 2.11 12.56 -0.42
N TYR A 25 1.97 13.29 -1.54
CA TYR A 25 3.10 13.85 -2.29
C TYR A 25 3.29 15.35 -2.05
N ARG A 26 2.37 16.03 -1.37
CA ARG A 26 2.45 17.48 -1.14
C ARG A 26 3.72 17.86 -0.41
N LEU A 27 4.11 17.13 0.63
CA LEU A 27 5.33 17.38 1.39
C LEU A 27 6.58 17.19 0.55
N ASP A 28 6.61 16.17 -0.30
CA ASP A 28 7.75 15.91 -1.18
C ASP A 28 7.92 16.99 -2.24
N VAL A 29 6.81 17.47 -2.82
CA VAL A 29 6.83 18.58 -3.77
C VAL A 29 7.24 19.88 -3.08
N ARG A 30 6.72 20.16 -1.87
CA ARG A 30 7.14 21.35 -1.09
C ARG A 30 8.63 21.34 -0.79
N GLN A 31 9.18 20.18 -0.40
CA GLN A 31 10.61 20.05 -0.15
C GLN A 31 11.44 20.30 -1.42
N PHE A 32 11.03 19.73 -2.56
CA PHE A 32 11.69 20.00 -3.85
C PHE A 32 11.68 21.48 -4.21
N VAL A 33 10.53 22.14 -4.09
CA VAL A 33 10.37 23.55 -4.40
C VAL A 33 11.21 24.42 -3.45
N TRP A 34 11.18 24.10 -2.15
CA TRP A 34 12.03 24.77 -1.16
C TRP A 34 13.51 24.65 -1.53
N PHE A 35 13.99 23.44 -1.82
CA PHE A 35 15.38 23.18 -2.23
C PHE A 35 15.79 24.03 -3.44
N MET A 36 14.92 24.14 -4.44
CA MET A 36 15.17 24.88 -5.66
C MET A 36 15.24 26.40 -5.40
N ARG A 37 14.37 26.92 -4.54
CA ARG A 37 14.30 28.35 -4.20
C ARG A 37 15.51 28.81 -3.37
N GLU A 38 15.79 28.10 -2.30
CA GLU A 38 16.92 28.42 -1.41
C GLU A 38 18.26 28.48 -2.16
N ARG A 39 18.44 27.59 -3.14
CA ARG A 39 19.66 27.53 -3.94
C ARG A 39 19.60 28.30 -5.25
N LYS A 40 18.52 29.02 -5.52
CA LYS A 40 18.29 29.80 -6.77
C LYS A 40 18.59 28.98 -8.03
N LEU A 41 18.21 27.70 -8.05
CA LEU A 41 18.55 26.75 -9.11
C LEU A 41 17.51 26.76 -10.25
N LEU A 42 17.99 26.56 -11.47
CA LEU A 42 17.14 26.27 -12.62
C LEU A 42 16.75 24.80 -12.67
N ILE A 43 15.65 24.44 -13.37
CA ILE A 43 15.19 23.06 -13.44
C ILE A 43 16.28 22.13 -14.00
N VAL A 44 17.03 22.59 -15.01
CA VAL A 44 18.06 21.79 -15.70
C VAL A 44 19.10 21.26 -14.71
N ASP A 45 19.66 22.15 -13.89
CA ASP A 45 20.72 21.77 -12.94
C ASP A 45 20.15 21.34 -11.60
N GLY A 46 19.05 21.98 -11.21
CA GLY A 46 18.45 21.79 -9.90
C GLY A 46 17.90 20.41 -9.68
N PHE A 47 17.35 19.75 -10.70
CA PHE A 47 16.82 18.40 -10.53
C PHE A 47 17.92 17.38 -10.22
N ARG A 48 19.09 17.48 -10.88
CA ARG A 48 20.26 16.64 -10.61
C ARG A 48 20.81 16.93 -9.22
N LYS A 49 20.99 18.22 -8.88
CA LYS A 49 21.47 18.64 -7.54
C LYS A 49 20.51 18.22 -6.43
N TYR A 50 19.21 18.26 -6.68
CA TYR A 50 18.22 17.74 -5.73
C TYR A 50 18.36 16.23 -5.51
N ALA A 51 18.61 15.46 -6.58
CA ALA A 51 18.84 14.03 -6.47
C ALA A 51 20.08 13.71 -5.62
N SER A 52 21.20 14.40 -5.85
CA SER A 52 22.40 14.25 -5.03
C SER A 52 22.16 14.65 -3.58
N TRP A 53 21.49 15.79 -3.36
CA TRP A 53 21.13 16.25 -2.01
C TRP A 53 20.28 15.25 -1.24
N LEU A 54 19.36 14.54 -1.90
CA LEU A 54 18.56 13.50 -1.23
C LEU A 54 19.38 12.29 -0.76
N GLU A 55 20.61 12.13 -1.26
CA GLU A 55 21.54 11.05 -0.86
C GLU A 55 22.41 11.42 0.33
N GLU A 56 22.49 12.71 0.64
CA GLU A 56 23.25 13.25 1.77
C GLU A 56 22.55 12.93 3.10
N GLU A 57 23.27 13.09 4.18
CA GLU A 57 22.71 13.00 5.53
C GLU A 57 22.08 14.33 5.93
N HIS A 58 20.89 14.29 6.48
CA HIS A 58 20.13 15.45 6.95
C HIS A 58 19.80 15.25 8.43
N GLU A 59 20.30 16.13 9.29
CA GLU A 59 20.06 16.10 10.74
C GLU A 59 20.31 14.68 11.34
N GLY A 60 21.42 14.05 10.96
CA GLY A 60 21.80 12.71 11.44
C GLY A 60 21.00 11.56 10.83
N LYS A 61 20.19 11.82 9.79
CA LYS A 61 19.38 10.78 9.13
C LYS A 61 19.57 10.78 7.62
N ARG A 62 19.68 9.60 7.03
CA ARG A 62 19.70 9.38 5.58
C ARG A 62 18.34 8.88 5.11
N TYR A 63 17.90 9.37 3.95
CA TYR A 63 16.70 8.83 3.32
C TYR A 63 16.94 7.40 2.80
N SER A 64 15.97 6.50 3.00
CA SER A 64 16.00 5.19 2.37
C SER A 64 15.89 5.30 0.84
N PRO A 65 16.43 4.33 0.07
CA PRO A 65 16.29 4.30 -1.40
C PRO A 65 14.84 4.45 -1.87
N ALA A 66 13.90 3.82 -1.18
CA ALA A 66 12.47 3.93 -1.48
C ALA A 66 11.93 5.36 -1.28
N THR A 67 12.37 6.05 -0.22
CA THR A 67 12.02 7.44 0.07
C THR A 67 12.60 8.38 -0.99
N ILE A 68 13.86 8.19 -1.37
CA ILE A 68 14.52 8.96 -2.45
C ILE A 68 13.73 8.80 -3.75
N ASN A 69 13.44 7.56 -4.15
CA ASN A 69 12.69 7.28 -5.36
C ASN A 69 11.30 7.93 -5.35
N ARG A 70 10.59 7.90 -4.22
CA ARG A 70 9.27 8.54 -4.06
C ARG A 70 9.37 10.06 -4.22
N LYS A 71 10.36 10.69 -3.58
CA LYS A 71 10.60 12.15 -3.68
C LYS A 71 10.98 12.56 -5.10
N LEU A 72 11.84 11.80 -5.77
CA LEU A 72 12.20 12.04 -7.17
C LEU A 72 11.00 11.86 -8.12
N ALA A 73 10.15 10.86 -7.88
CA ALA A 73 8.93 10.67 -8.67
C ALA A 73 7.95 11.84 -8.49
N ALA A 74 7.77 12.33 -7.27
CA ALA A 74 6.94 13.49 -6.99
C ALA A 74 7.48 14.76 -7.69
N ALA A 75 8.79 15.01 -7.60
CA ALA A 75 9.46 16.12 -8.26
C ALA A 75 9.33 16.04 -9.80
N ARG A 76 9.57 14.86 -10.41
CA ARG A 76 9.38 14.63 -11.85
C ARG A 76 7.96 14.93 -12.31
N SER A 77 6.99 14.39 -11.59
CA SER A 77 5.57 14.62 -11.90
C SER A 77 5.23 16.10 -11.86
N ARG A 78 5.75 16.82 -10.87
CA ARG A 78 5.50 18.25 -10.73
C ARG A 78 6.16 19.08 -11.82
N VAL A 79 7.39 18.76 -12.18
CA VAL A 79 8.10 19.43 -13.27
C VAL A 79 7.38 19.25 -14.60
N ARG A 80 6.91 18.03 -14.89
CA ARG A 80 6.12 17.76 -16.12
C ARG A 80 4.80 18.52 -16.12
N TYR A 81 4.12 18.56 -15.00
CA TYR A 81 2.87 19.32 -14.87
C TYR A 81 3.10 20.80 -15.14
N ALA A 82 4.12 21.39 -14.52
CA ALA A 82 4.45 22.80 -14.69
C ALA A 82 4.82 23.11 -16.17
N PHE A 83 5.59 22.23 -16.81
CA PHE A 83 5.91 22.39 -18.22
C PHE A 83 4.64 22.38 -19.09
N LYS A 84 3.75 21.41 -18.87
CA LYS A 84 2.49 21.26 -19.60
C LYS A 84 1.60 22.50 -19.52
N HIS A 85 1.62 23.20 -18.38
CA HIS A 85 0.83 24.42 -18.15
C HIS A 85 1.62 25.70 -18.35
N SER A 86 2.81 25.64 -18.95
CA SER A 86 3.63 26.79 -19.29
C SER A 86 3.37 27.29 -20.72
N LYS A 87 3.79 28.51 -21.02
CA LYS A 87 3.80 29.04 -22.39
C LYS A 87 4.67 28.23 -23.36
N PHE A 88 5.51 27.35 -22.87
CA PHE A 88 6.39 26.48 -23.65
C PHE A 88 5.82 25.07 -23.89
N ALA A 89 4.58 24.81 -23.51
CA ALA A 89 3.97 23.47 -23.59
C ALA A 89 4.03 22.86 -25.00
N ALA A 90 3.93 23.68 -26.04
CA ALA A 90 4.00 23.26 -27.44
C ALA A 90 5.44 23.15 -28.00
N ASP A 91 6.46 23.60 -27.26
CA ASP A 91 7.85 23.54 -27.71
C ASP A 91 8.42 22.12 -27.53
N LEU A 92 8.44 21.37 -28.62
CA LEU A 92 8.90 19.98 -28.64
C LEU A 92 10.39 19.85 -28.27
N ARG A 93 11.23 20.79 -28.70
CA ARG A 93 12.67 20.77 -28.40
C ARG A 93 12.91 20.93 -26.89
N ARG A 94 12.23 21.86 -26.23
CA ARG A 94 12.31 22.06 -24.79
C ARG A 94 11.71 20.87 -24.01
N LYS A 95 10.63 20.33 -24.49
CA LYS A 95 10.03 19.11 -23.92
C LYS A 95 11.02 17.95 -23.96
N TYR A 96 11.68 17.73 -25.09
CA TYR A 96 12.70 16.68 -25.22
C TYR A 96 13.86 16.90 -24.25
N GLN A 97 14.43 18.11 -24.20
CA GLN A 97 15.51 18.45 -23.29
C GLN A 97 15.11 18.20 -21.82
N LEU A 98 13.90 18.61 -21.44
CA LEU A 98 13.38 18.36 -20.09
C LEU A 98 13.29 16.89 -19.76
N GLU A 99 12.72 16.08 -20.66
CA GLU A 99 12.62 14.62 -20.46
C GLU A 99 13.98 13.95 -20.35
N GLU A 100 14.98 14.37 -21.14
CA GLU A 100 16.35 13.88 -21.03
C GLU A 100 16.96 14.18 -19.67
N ILE A 101 16.76 15.39 -19.13
CA ILE A 101 17.21 15.75 -17.79
C ILE A 101 16.52 14.88 -16.73
N LEU A 102 15.20 14.73 -16.82
CA LEU A 102 14.45 13.92 -15.87
C LEU A 102 14.86 12.44 -15.91
N LYS A 103 15.18 11.91 -17.07
CA LYS A 103 15.66 10.53 -17.27
C LYS A 103 17.10 10.33 -16.81
N SER A 104 17.97 11.35 -16.92
CA SER A 104 19.39 11.26 -16.54
C SER A 104 19.60 10.89 -15.07
N VAL A 105 18.65 11.24 -14.20
CA VAL A 105 18.66 10.82 -12.79
C VAL A 105 18.03 9.43 -12.69
N LYS A 106 18.85 8.42 -12.48
CA LYS A 106 18.37 7.03 -12.29
C LYS A 106 17.71 6.87 -10.93
N LEU A 107 16.66 6.05 -10.86
CA LEU A 107 16.11 5.61 -9.59
C LEU A 107 17.06 4.64 -8.89
N LYS A 108 17.13 4.72 -7.57
CA LYS A 108 17.91 3.78 -6.78
C LYS A 108 17.35 2.37 -6.91
N LYS A 109 18.23 1.39 -7.05
CA LYS A 109 17.82 -0.02 -6.98
C LYS A 109 17.29 -0.29 -5.57
N ILE A 110 16.06 -0.74 -5.48
CA ILE A 110 15.47 -1.19 -4.23
C ILE A 110 15.64 -2.69 -4.20
N GLU A 111 16.42 -3.18 -3.26
CA GLU A 111 16.45 -4.59 -2.97
C GLU A 111 15.13 -4.97 -2.31
N VAL A 112 14.45 -5.94 -2.88
CA VAL A 112 13.27 -6.52 -2.27
C VAL A 112 13.76 -7.42 -1.14
N MET A 113 13.96 -6.81 0.03
CA MET A 113 14.30 -7.57 1.23
C MET A 113 13.12 -8.45 1.61
N ALA A 114 13.40 -9.66 2.05
CA ALA A 114 12.42 -10.50 2.71
C ALA A 114 11.77 -9.72 3.85
N VAL A 115 10.47 -9.92 4.05
CA VAL A 115 9.80 -9.28 5.18
C VAL A 115 10.46 -9.79 6.45
N PRO A 116 10.97 -8.91 7.33
CA PRO A 116 11.61 -9.33 8.57
C PRO A 116 10.69 -10.26 9.35
N SER A 117 11.20 -11.40 9.78
CA SER A 117 10.41 -12.44 10.47
C SER A 117 9.71 -11.91 11.72
N GLU A 118 10.35 -10.97 12.44
CA GLU A 118 9.78 -10.32 13.62
C GLU A 118 8.51 -9.49 13.34
N LYS A 119 8.28 -9.13 12.07
CA LYS A 119 7.08 -8.37 11.63
C LYS A 119 5.97 -9.25 11.07
N VAL A 120 6.18 -10.55 11.04
CA VAL A 120 5.20 -11.54 10.60
C VAL A 120 4.74 -12.31 11.84
N LEU A 121 3.44 -12.40 12.04
CA LEU A 121 2.87 -13.20 13.13
C LEU A 121 2.83 -14.68 12.72
N ASP A 122 3.04 -15.55 13.66
CA ASP A 122 2.62 -16.94 13.51
C ASP A 122 1.10 -17.09 13.72
N VAL A 123 0.59 -18.32 13.61
CA VAL A 123 -0.86 -18.58 13.73
C VAL A 123 -1.36 -18.29 15.14
N GLU A 124 -0.59 -18.65 16.16
CA GLU A 124 -0.96 -18.47 17.56
C GLU A 124 -0.95 -16.98 17.93
N GLU A 125 0.06 -16.22 17.51
CA GLU A 125 0.10 -14.78 17.71
C GLU A 125 -1.05 -14.06 16.99
N ALA A 126 -1.37 -14.50 15.75
CA ALA A 126 -2.49 -13.95 15.02
C ALA A 126 -3.84 -14.25 15.71
N ARG A 127 -4.01 -15.45 16.24
CA ARG A 127 -5.18 -15.85 17.04
C ARG A 127 -5.25 -15.03 18.32
N LYS A 128 -4.17 -14.98 19.10
CA LYS A 128 -4.09 -14.21 20.34
C LYS A 128 -4.44 -12.73 20.12
N LEU A 129 -3.91 -12.11 19.05
CA LEU A 129 -4.25 -10.74 18.70
C LEU A 129 -5.74 -10.56 18.42
N VAL A 130 -6.37 -11.50 17.68
CA VAL A 130 -7.82 -11.46 17.40
C VAL A 130 -8.63 -11.61 18.69
N ASP A 131 -8.30 -12.59 19.53
CA ASP A 131 -9.12 -12.95 20.68
C ASP A 131 -8.99 -11.94 21.82
N GLU A 132 -7.79 -11.41 22.07
CA GLU A 132 -7.51 -10.49 23.17
C GLU A 132 -7.65 -9.01 22.80
N THR A 133 -7.89 -8.65 21.53
CA THR A 133 -8.20 -7.25 21.16
C THR A 133 -9.47 -6.80 21.87
N ARG A 134 -9.38 -5.79 22.75
CA ARG A 134 -10.50 -5.32 23.59
C ARG A 134 -11.56 -4.59 22.78
N ASP A 135 -11.13 -3.70 21.90
CA ASP A 135 -12.02 -2.93 21.04
C ASP A 135 -12.66 -3.85 19.99
N ARG A 136 -13.96 -4.07 20.12
CA ARG A 136 -14.72 -4.94 19.23
C ARG A 136 -14.65 -4.50 17.77
N THR A 137 -14.63 -3.20 17.48
CA THR A 137 -14.50 -2.64 16.13
C THR A 137 -13.16 -3.02 15.54
N ILE A 138 -12.07 -2.79 16.29
CA ILE A 138 -10.71 -3.13 15.85
C ILE A 138 -10.53 -4.66 15.75
N ARG A 139 -11.07 -5.42 16.68
CA ARG A 139 -11.04 -6.88 16.65
C ARG A 139 -11.66 -7.44 15.35
N LEU A 140 -12.82 -6.94 14.94
CA LEU A 140 -13.46 -7.34 13.69
C LEU A 140 -12.63 -6.94 12.45
N MET A 141 -12.02 -5.76 12.47
CA MET A 141 -11.15 -5.30 11.39
C MET A 141 -9.85 -6.11 11.31
N VAL A 142 -9.21 -6.38 12.45
CA VAL A 142 -8.01 -7.25 12.54
C VAL A 142 -8.36 -8.65 12.02
N THR A 143 -9.47 -9.22 12.47
CA THR A 143 -9.96 -10.53 12.01
C THR A 143 -10.13 -10.55 10.48
N PHE A 144 -10.75 -9.51 9.92
CA PHE A 144 -10.92 -9.42 8.47
C PHE A 144 -9.58 -9.36 7.73
N LEU A 145 -8.66 -8.51 8.20
CA LEU A 145 -7.33 -8.34 7.58
C LEU A 145 -6.50 -9.62 7.64
N VAL A 146 -6.45 -10.27 8.81
CA VAL A 146 -5.68 -11.53 9.01
C VAL A 146 -6.27 -12.67 8.20
N ARG A 147 -7.60 -12.76 8.07
CA ARG A 147 -8.26 -13.86 7.36
C ARG A 147 -8.25 -13.69 5.83
N THR A 148 -8.12 -12.48 5.31
CA THR A 148 -8.26 -12.21 3.86
C THR A 148 -7.00 -11.67 3.20
N GLY A 149 -6.04 -11.15 3.95
CA GLY A 149 -4.82 -10.55 3.41
C GLY A 149 -5.04 -9.27 2.58
N VAL A 150 -6.22 -8.65 2.60
CA VAL A 150 -6.48 -7.41 1.86
C VAL A 150 -5.71 -6.23 2.45
N ARG A 151 -5.52 -5.16 1.66
CA ARG A 151 -4.97 -3.91 2.20
C ARG A 151 -6.01 -3.21 3.06
N ILE A 152 -5.56 -2.50 4.10
CA ILE A 152 -6.47 -1.70 4.95
C ILE A 152 -7.32 -0.71 4.13
N SER A 153 -6.74 -0.07 3.10
CA SER A 153 -7.49 0.83 2.23
C SER A 153 -8.52 0.11 1.36
N GLU A 154 -8.26 -1.13 0.97
CA GLU A 154 -9.20 -1.99 0.26
C GLU A 154 -10.35 -2.39 1.19
N MET A 155 -10.03 -2.84 2.42
CA MET A 155 -11.04 -3.17 3.43
C MET A 155 -11.96 -2.00 3.74
N LEU A 156 -11.40 -0.84 4.05
CA LEU A 156 -12.19 0.35 4.39
C LEU A 156 -12.98 0.91 3.19
N GLY A 157 -12.57 0.58 1.97
CA GLY A 157 -13.27 0.95 0.74
C GLY A 157 -14.36 -0.01 0.29
N LEU A 158 -14.59 -1.13 1.01
CA LEU A 158 -15.63 -2.11 0.65
C LEU A 158 -17.03 -1.52 0.82
N LYS A 159 -17.81 -1.57 -0.24
CA LYS A 159 -19.23 -1.20 -0.23
C LYS A 159 -20.11 -2.43 -0.02
N LEU A 160 -21.32 -2.23 0.44
CA LEU A 160 -22.30 -3.32 0.54
C LEU A 160 -22.63 -3.92 -0.84
N THR A 161 -22.54 -3.12 -1.91
CA THR A 161 -22.72 -3.56 -3.32
C THR A 161 -21.55 -4.41 -3.84
N ASP A 162 -20.45 -4.51 -3.10
CA ASP A 162 -19.33 -5.39 -3.44
C ASP A 162 -19.51 -6.83 -2.90
N LEU A 163 -20.53 -7.05 -2.08
CA LEU A 163 -20.90 -8.35 -1.55
C LEU A 163 -21.80 -9.08 -2.56
N GLY A 164 -21.36 -10.23 -3.03
CA GLY A 164 -22.17 -11.10 -3.89
C GLY A 164 -23.13 -11.99 -3.10
N THR A 165 -23.80 -12.88 -3.82
CA THR A 165 -24.73 -13.87 -3.24
C THR A 165 -23.97 -14.96 -2.50
N ALA A 166 -24.44 -15.33 -1.31
CA ALA A 166 -23.87 -16.44 -0.54
C ALA A 166 -24.05 -17.76 -1.28
N LYS A 167 -22.98 -18.53 -1.37
CA LYS A 167 -22.96 -19.90 -1.90
C LYS A 167 -22.04 -20.75 -1.02
N ASP A 168 -22.49 -21.93 -0.64
CA ASP A 168 -21.72 -22.91 0.17
C ASP A 168 -21.09 -22.29 1.44
N GLY A 169 -21.84 -21.42 2.12
CA GLY A 169 -21.37 -20.76 3.35
C GLY A 169 -20.38 -19.61 3.12
N LEU A 170 -20.05 -19.28 1.88
CA LEU A 170 -19.13 -18.21 1.50
C LEU A 170 -19.85 -17.09 0.73
N ILE A 171 -19.38 -15.87 0.92
CA ILE A 171 -19.80 -14.68 0.15
C ILE A 171 -18.61 -14.23 -0.69
N PRO A 172 -18.73 -14.19 -2.02
CA PRO A 172 -17.73 -13.56 -2.88
C PRO A 172 -17.77 -12.04 -2.66
N VAL A 173 -16.60 -11.44 -2.39
CA VAL A 173 -16.44 -10.02 -2.13
C VAL A 173 -15.51 -9.42 -3.17
N ARG A 174 -16.00 -8.47 -3.95
CA ARG A 174 -15.22 -7.74 -4.96
C ARG A 174 -14.35 -6.69 -4.29
N VAL A 175 -13.04 -6.85 -4.39
CA VAL A 175 -12.04 -5.93 -3.83
C VAL A 175 -11.42 -5.09 -4.94
N THR A 176 -11.51 -3.77 -4.83
CA THR A 176 -10.90 -2.84 -5.78
C THR A 176 -9.57 -2.34 -5.23
N GLY A 177 -8.49 -2.66 -5.93
CA GLY A 177 -7.12 -2.28 -5.57
C GLY A 177 -6.62 -1.02 -6.29
N LYS A 178 -5.30 -0.84 -6.27
CA LYS A 178 -4.64 0.29 -6.93
C LYS A 178 -4.93 0.30 -8.44
N ALA A 179 -5.18 1.49 -8.99
CA ALA A 179 -5.52 1.72 -10.40
C ALA A 179 -6.81 1.01 -10.86
N GLY A 180 -7.77 0.81 -9.97
CA GLY A 180 -9.08 0.22 -10.30
C GLY A 180 -9.05 -1.29 -10.55
N ARG A 181 -7.92 -1.98 -10.33
CA ARG A 181 -7.84 -3.43 -10.51
C ARG A 181 -8.75 -4.13 -9.51
N GLN A 182 -9.56 -5.04 -10.01
CA GLN A 182 -10.50 -5.79 -9.20
C GLN A 182 -10.05 -7.25 -9.06
N ARG A 183 -10.37 -7.83 -7.90
CA ARG A 183 -10.28 -9.25 -7.62
C ARG A 183 -11.39 -9.66 -6.70
N THR A 184 -11.73 -10.93 -6.70
CA THR A 184 -12.71 -11.52 -5.77
C THR A 184 -11.97 -12.25 -4.66
N ILE A 185 -12.42 -12.01 -3.43
CA ILE A 185 -12.07 -12.82 -2.26
C ILE A 185 -13.34 -13.49 -1.73
N HIS A 186 -13.21 -14.58 -1.00
CA HIS A 186 -14.33 -15.28 -0.39
C HIS A 186 -14.27 -15.12 1.13
N VAL A 187 -15.38 -14.80 1.73
CA VAL A 187 -15.50 -14.54 3.18
C VAL A 187 -16.65 -15.37 3.74
N LYS A 188 -16.47 -16.02 4.89
CA LYS A 188 -17.55 -16.79 5.55
C LYS A 188 -18.79 -15.94 5.76
N SER A 189 -19.95 -16.47 5.39
CA SER A 189 -21.25 -15.76 5.44
C SER A 189 -21.59 -15.27 6.83
N ASP A 190 -21.35 -16.10 7.85
CA ASP A 190 -21.62 -15.69 9.25
C ASP A 190 -20.67 -14.60 9.72
N PHE A 191 -19.43 -14.53 9.22
CA PHE A 191 -18.53 -13.44 9.54
C PHE A 191 -19.00 -12.13 8.90
N VAL A 192 -19.44 -12.15 7.64
CA VAL A 192 -20.05 -10.98 6.99
C VAL A 192 -21.31 -10.54 7.74
N ARG A 193 -22.14 -11.46 8.19
CA ARG A 193 -23.33 -11.16 9.01
C ARG A 193 -22.94 -10.45 10.31
N ARG A 194 -21.89 -10.93 11.01
CA ARG A 194 -21.36 -10.27 12.21
C ARG A 194 -20.84 -8.86 11.92
N LEU A 195 -20.13 -8.67 10.80
CA LEU A 195 -19.68 -7.33 10.37
C LEU A 195 -20.86 -6.40 10.13
N ARG A 196 -21.83 -6.81 9.33
CA ARG A 196 -23.03 -5.99 9.06
C ARG A 196 -23.81 -5.65 10.33
N LYS A 197 -23.95 -6.61 11.26
CA LYS A 197 -24.60 -6.38 12.56
C LYS A 197 -23.83 -5.43 13.47
N HIS A 198 -22.52 -5.30 13.33
CA HIS A 198 -21.70 -4.41 14.17
C HIS A 198 -21.58 -3.01 13.59
N PHE A 199 -21.30 -2.90 12.30
CA PHE A 199 -21.02 -1.61 11.67
C PHE A 199 -22.28 -0.87 11.22
N HIS A 200 -23.40 -1.55 10.99
CA HIS A 200 -24.68 -0.99 10.55
C HIS A 200 -24.59 -0.03 9.36
N GLY A 201 -23.57 -0.21 8.50
CA GLY A 201 -23.33 0.68 7.38
C GLY A 201 -24.46 0.63 6.36
N ALA A 202 -24.80 1.79 5.80
CA ALA A 202 -25.78 1.93 4.70
C ALA A 202 -25.10 1.80 3.34
N THR A 203 -23.86 2.29 3.21
CA THR A 203 -23.09 2.28 1.95
C THR A 203 -21.84 1.39 2.07
N TRP A 204 -21.10 1.50 3.16
CA TRP A 204 -19.81 0.84 3.36
C TRP A 204 -19.94 -0.31 4.35
N LEU A 205 -19.20 -1.40 4.12
CA LEU A 205 -19.19 -2.51 5.06
C LEU A 205 -18.56 -2.11 6.42
N PHE A 206 -17.55 -1.26 6.38
CA PHE A 206 -16.88 -0.68 7.54
C PHE A 206 -17.19 0.81 7.61
N GLU A 207 -18.39 1.13 8.11
CA GLU A 207 -18.93 2.49 8.15
C GLU A 207 -19.00 3.03 9.59
N HIS A 208 -18.76 4.33 9.72
CA HIS A 208 -19.02 5.08 10.96
C HIS A 208 -19.58 6.46 10.59
N ASN A 209 -20.77 6.79 11.09
CA ASN A 209 -21.45 8.05 10.80
C ASN A 209 -21.57 8.37 9.29
N GLY A 210 -21.99 7.40 8.48
CA GLY A 210 -22.17 7.56 7.04
C GLY A 210 -20.88 7.65 6.22
N ARG A 211 -19.72 7.38 6.82
CA ARG A 211 -18.40 7.45 6.16
C ARG A 211 -17.55 6.23 6.47
N PRO A 212 -16.63 5.83 5.59
CA PRO A 212 -15.65 4.80 5.93
C PRO A 212 -14.74 5.28 7.05
N TYR A 213 -14.27 4.38 7.88
CA TYR A 213 -13.30 4.70 8.94
C TYR A 213 -12.02 5.34 8.41
N ASN A 214 -11.45 6.26 9.16
CA ASN A 214 -10.17 6.88 8.83
C ASN A 214 -9.03 5.86 8.92
N ARG A 215 -8.28 5.70 7.82
CA ARG A 215 -7.19 4.72 7.72
C ARG A 215 -6.10 4.91 8.76
N VAL A 216 -5.71 6.16 9.04
CA VAL A 216 -4.64 6.47 10.00
C VAL A 216 -5.08 6.09 11.41
N SER A 217 -6.30 6.48 11.79
CA SER A 217 -6.89 6.14 13.09
C SER A 217 -6.95 4.63 13.30
N VAL A 218 -7.48 3.88 12.32
CA VAL A 218 -7.55 2.41 12.42
C VAL A 218 -6.15 1.79 12.51
N THR A 219 -5.18 2.26 11.73
CA THR A 219 -3.80 1.76 11.78
C THR A 219 -3.18 1.98 13.15
N ASN A 220 -3.36 3.15 13.75
CA ASN A 220 -2.82 3.47 15.07
C ASN A 220 -3.46 2.60 16.17
N ARG A 221 -4.78 2.38 16.09
CA ARG A 221 -5.50 1.50 17.04
C ARG A 221 -5.05 0.05 16.92
N ILE A 222 -4.83 -0.46 15.69
CA ILE A 222 -4.26 -1.81 15.46
C ILE A 222 -2.88 -1.92 16.10
N LYS A 223 -1.99 -0.94 15.88
CA LYS A 223 -0.66 -0.93 16.50
C LYS A 223 -0.71 -0.93 18.03
N HIS A 224 -1.58 -0.10 18.61
CA HIS A 224 -1.76 -0.02 20.05
C HIS A 224 -2.23 -1.36 20.63
N GLU A 225 -3.25 -1.99 20.03
CA GLU A 225 -3.72 -3.30 20.47
C GLU A 225 -2.65 -4.39 20.30
N ALA A 226 -1.90 -4.39 19.20
CA ALA A 226 -0.83 -5.35 18.98
C ALA A 226 0.30 -5.19 20.01
N LEU A 227 0.70 -3.96 20.31
CA LEU A 227 1.70 -3.70 21.35
C LEU A 227 1.22 -4.19 22.73
N ARG A 228 -0.06 -3.95 23.08
CA ARG A 228 -0.66 -4.39 24.33
C ARG A 228 -0.74 -5.92 24.43
N VAL A 229 -1.13 -6.61 23.35
CA VAL A 229 -1.40 -8.06 23.36
C VAL A 229 -0.14 -8.89 23.14
N LEU A 230 0.74 -8.43 22.22
CA LEU A 230 1.91 -9.19 21.76
C LEU A 230 3.25 -8.59 22.20
N GLY A 231 3.27 -7.41 22.81
CA GLY A 231 4.50 -6.70 23.16
C GLY A 231 5.29 -6.18 21.96
N LYS A 232 4.71 -6.21 20.73
CA LYS A 232 5.37 -5.77 19.51
C LYS A 232 4.46 -4.94 18.59
N GLU A 233 5.06 -4.01 17.86
CA GLU A 233 4.31 -3.19 16.90
C GLU A 233 3.93 -4.01 15.65
N VAL A 234 2.62 -4.12 15.40
CA VAL A 234 2.08 -4.75 14.21
C VAL A 234 1.18 -3.77 13.46
N SER A 235 1.48 -3.51 12.22
CA SER A 235 0.66 -2.68 11.34
C SER A 235 -0.33 -3.54 10.53
N ALA A 236 -1.34 -2.91 9.93
CA ALA A 236 -2.23 -3.60 9.00
C ALA A 236 -1.49 -4.23 7.79
N GLN A 237 -0.32 -3.67 7.41
CA GLN A 237 0.51 -4.27 6.36
C GLN A 237 1.20 -5.54 6.86
N ASN A 238 1.61 -5.59 8.13
CA ASN A 238 2.17 -6.80 8.75
C ASN A 238 1.12 -7.92 8.81
N LEU A 239 -0.15 -7.62 9.14
CA LEU A 239 -1.23 -8.62 9.10
C LEU A 239 -1.42 -9.23 7.70
N ARG A 240 -1.26 -8.43 6.65
CA ARG A 240 -1.27 -8.94 5.28
C ARG A 240 -0.06 -9.82 4.96
N HIS A 241 1.13 -9.47 5.45
CA HIS A 241 2.32 -10.32 5.33
C HIS A 241 2.15 -11.62 6.12
N THR A 242 1.55 -11.55 7.29
CA THR A 242 1.16 -12.71 8.12
C THR A 242 0.26 -13.67 7.35
N TRP A 243 -0.83 -13.16 6.74
CA TRP A 243 -1.69 -13.98 5.89
C TRP A 243 -0.91 -14.67 4.78
N ALA A 244 -0.06 -13.92 4.06
CA ALA A 244 0.75 -14.48 2.99
C ALA A 244 1.71 -15.57 3.47
N ALA A 245 2.43 -15.32 4.57
CA ALA A 245 3.36 -16.28 5.16
C ALA A 245 2.67 -17.57 5.62
N ILE A 246 1.50 -17.46 6.26
CA ILE A 246 0.71 -18.63 6.67
C ILE A 246 0.25 -19.42 5.47
N GLN A 247 -0.24 -18.77 4.40
CA GLN A 247 -0.66 -19.47 3.18
C GLN A 247 0.50 -20.23 2.51
N ILE A 248 1.69 -19.62 2.48
CA ILE A 248 2.90 -20.26 1.93
C ILE A 248 3.33 -21.44 2.80
N LYS A 249 3.34 -21.29 4.15
CA LYS A 249 3.63 -22.40 5.07
C LYS A 249 2.67 -23.58 4.91
N ARG A 250 1.41 -23.33 4.51
CA ARG A 250 0.41 -24.34 4.17
C ARG A 250 0.63 -24.98 2.79
N GLY A 251 1.78 -24.76 2.16
CA GLY A 251 2.15 -25.38 0.88
C GLY A 251 1.58 -24.68 -0.36
N ARG A 252 1.04 -23.46 -0.20
CA ARG A 252 0.49 -22.73 -1.34
C ARG A 252 1.59 -21.99 -2.10
N SER A 253 1.52 -21.97 -3.43
CA SER A 253 2.54 -21.31 -4.22
C SER A 253 2.53 -19.80 -3.99
N VAL A 254 3.72 -19.19 -3.94
CA VAL A 254 3.87 -17.74 -3.79
C VAL A 254 3.18 -16.98 -4.93
N ASN A 255 3.07 -17.56 -6.13
CA ASN A 255 2.34 -16.99 -7.25
C ASN A 255 0.84 -16.91 -7.00
N ALA A 256 0.24 -18.00 -6.52
CA ALA A 256 -1.17 -18.02 -6.17
C ALA A 256 -1.46 -17.02 -5.05
N VAL A 257 -0.60 -16.97 -4.03
CA VAL A 257 -0.70 -15.98 -2.94
C VAL A 257 -0.56 -14.54 -3.47
N ALA A 258 0.39 -14.27 -4.38
CA ALA A 258 0.56 -12.95 -4.98
C ALA A 258 -0.65 -12.51 -5.82
N LEU A 259 -1.26 -13.42 -6.58
CA LEU A 259 -2.48 -13.15 -7.34
C LEU A 259 -3.64 -12.77 -6.42
N LEU A 260 -3.86 -13.55 -5.36
CA LEU A 260 -4.92 -13.27 -4.37
C LEU A 260 -4.69 -11.96 -3.62
N LEU A 261 -3.44 -11.62 -3.35
CA LEU A 261 -3.08 -10.32 -2.80
C LEU A 261 -3.26 -9.17 -3.80
N GLY A 262 -3.36 -9.44 -5.10
CA GLY A 262 -3.45 -8.41 -6.13
C GLY A 262 -2.15 -7.62 -6.26
N HIS A 263 -1.00 -8.29 -6.33
CA HIS A 263 0.28 -7.66 -6.63
C HIS A 263 0.33 -7.22 -8.09
N SER A 264 0.80 -6.01 -8.34
CA SER A 264 0.84 -5.40 -9.68
C SER A 264 1.90 -6.01 -10.61
N ASN A 265 2.84 -6.76 -10.07
CA ASN A 265 3.86 -7.46 -10.83
C ASN A 265 3.98 -8.92 -10.33
N PRO A 266 3.15 -9.82 -10.85
CA PRO A 266 3.27 -11.25 -10.55
C PRO A 266 4.60 -11.85 -11.01
N GLY A 267 5.22 -11.28 -12.05
CA GLY A 267 6.43 -11.82 -12.64
C GLY A 267 7.68 -11.79 -11.73
N LEU A 268 7.76 -10.87 -10.77
CA LEU A 268 8.81 -10.90 -9.74
C LEU A 268 8.62 -12.05 -8.76
N THR A 269 7.37 -12.39 -8.47
CA THR A 269 7.00 -13.48 -7.57
C THR A 269 6.97 -14.82 -8.33
N ALA A 270 6.58 -14.79 -9.63
CA ALA A 270 6.47 -15.96 -10.50
C ALA A 270 7.82 -16.64 -10.76
N ARG A 271 8.92 -15.91 -10.74
CA ARG A 271 10.27 -16.48 -10.95
C ARG A 271 10.77 -17.33 -9.80
N MET A 272 10.17 -17.23 -8.62
CA MET A 272 10.64 -17.95 -7.43
C MET A 272 9.92 -19.27 -7.16
N TYR A 273 8.72 -19.50 -7.72
CA TYR A 273 7.95 -20.70 -7.40
C TYR A 273 6.97 -21.08 -8.53
N PRO A 274 7.27 -22.06 -9.38
CA PRO A 274 6.29 -22.66 -10.28
C PRO A 274 5.45 -23.69 -9.50
N ASP A 275 4.16 -23.75 -9.80
CA ASP A 275 3.19 -24.77 -9.42
C ASP A 275 2.52 -24.68 -8.04
N ALA A 276 1.31 -24.15 -8.05
CA ALA A 276 0.07 -24.68 -7.47
C ALA A 276 -1.10 -23.71 -7.64
N ALA A 277 -2.15 -24.11 -8.31
CA ALA A 277 -3.38 -23.32 -8.40
C ALA A 277 -4.10 -23.31 -7.04
N LEU A 278 -4.23 -22.11 -6.44
CA LEU A 278 -5.05 -21.91 -5.25
C LEU A 278 -6.47 -21.60 -5.69
N LYS A 279 -7.44 -22.38 -5.23
CA LYS A 279 -8.85 -22.03 -5.41
C LYS A 279 -9.17 -20.81 -4.53
N PRO A 280 -9.85 -19.76 -5.07
CA PRO A 280 -10.15 -18.54 -4.30
C PRO A 280 -10.93 -18.83 -3.00
N GLU A 281 -11.78 -19.86 -2.98
CA GLU A 281 -12.59 -20.28 -1.85
C GLU A 281 -11.73 -20.75 -0.66
N GLU A 282 -10.57 -21.32 -0.94
CA GLU A 282 -9.64 -21.85 0.06
C GLU A 282 -8.73 -20.76 0.65
N ALA A 283 -8.81 -19.52 0.13
CA ALA A 283 -7.93 -18.45 0.53
C ALA A 283 -8.34 -17.77 1.85
N PHE A 284 -9.57 -18.01 2.32
CA PHE A 284 -10.00 -17.49 3.62
C PHE A 284 -9.32 -18.27 4.74
N LEU A 285 -8.53 -17.54 5.55
CA LEU A 285 -7.78 -18.17 6.63
C LEU A 285 -8.71 -18.49 7.81
N ASP A 286 -8.92 -19.78 8.07
CA ASP A 286 -9.63 -20.25 9.24
C ASP A 286 -8.65 -20.39 10.41
N LEU A 287 -8.73 -19.46 11.35
CA LEU A 287 -7.88 -19.46 12.56
C LEU A 287 -8.35 -20.47 13.61
N GLU A 288 -9.55 -21.04 13.45
CA GLU A 288 -10.13 -22.01 14.40
C GLU A 288 -9.67 -23.44 14.12
N LYS A 289 -9.17 -23.71 12.90
CA LYS A 289 -8.56 -24.99 12.58
C LYS A 289 -7.16 -25.07 13.16
N THR A 290 -6.92 -26.01 14.02
CA THR A 290 -5.58 -26.34 14.52
C THR A 290 -4.80 -26.95 13.35
N ASP A 291 -3.76 -26.25 12.92
CA ASP A 291 -2.78 -26.83 12.01
C ASP A 291 -1.88 -27.78 12.83
N GLY A 292 -1.44 -28.89 12.24
CA GLY A 292 -0.43 -29.75 12.82
C GLY A 292 0.88 -28.99 13.11
N PRO A 293 1.82 -29.60 13.84
CA PRO A 293 3.08 -28.95 14.25
C PRO A 293 3.93 -28.45 13.08
N ASP A 294 3.68 -28.92 11.87
CA ASP A 294 4.30 -28.48 10.61
C ASP A 294 3.50 -27.38 9.88
N GLY A 295 2.40 -26.89 10.47
CA GLY A 295 1.54 -25.86 9.89
C GLY A 295 0.62 -26.35 8.77
N ARG A 296 0.47 -27.67 8.59
CA ARG A 296 -0.47 -28.27 7.64
C ARG A 296 -1.81 -28.55 8.30
N PRO A 297 -2.94 -28.44 7.57
CA PRO A 297 -4.24 -28.81 8.11
C PRO A 297 -4.23 -30.29 8.52
N VAL A 298 -4.64 -30.58 9.76
CA VAL A 298 -4.88 -31.96 10.17
C VAL A 298 -6.14 -32.44 9.44
N GLU A 299 -6.01 -33.38 8.55
CA GLU A 299 -7.16 -34.10 7.98
C GLU A 299 -7.89 -34.80 9.11
N THR A 300 -9.03 -34.26 9.52
CA THR A 300 -9.97 -35.04 10.35
C THR A 300 -10.57 -36.14 9.48
N THR A 301 -9.97 -37.32 9.50
CA THR A 301 -10.63 -38.52 9.07
C THR A 301 -11.95 -38.68 9.84
N LYS A 302 -13.05 -38.67 9.11
CA LYS A 302 -14.36 -39.12 9.60
C LYS A 302 -14.40 -40.63 9.59
#